data_93bbe2360b9d87d2c2f016c4e074c052
#
_entry.id   93bbe2360b9d87d2c2f016c4e074c052
#
_cell.length_a   1.000
_cell.length_b   1.000
_cell.length_c   1.000
_cell.angle_alpha   90.00
_cell.angle_beta   90.00
_cell.angle_gamma   90.00
#
_symmetry.space_group_name_H-M   'P 1'
#
loop_
_entity.id
_entity.type
_entity.pdbx_description
1 polymer ?
#
loop_
_entity_poly.entity_id
_entity_poly.type
_entity_poly.pdbx_seq_one_letter_code
_entity_poly.pdbx_strand_id
1 'polypeptide(L)'
;MSVATPVNPERRQQACQLIAELQNERQEVWSLYCHVAELKPFSANDAVKSLLTQFSQILVDYVSLGHFGVYERLLAGTERRSRVLSVAKEIYPEFSATTDAAISFNDKYDNVDKIDVFEDLEQDLSALGESLAKRIDLEDRLCEVMK
;
A
#
# COMPACT_ATOMS: atom_id res chain seq x y z
N MET A 1 12.77 -41.71 5.60
CA MET A 1 11.40 -41.31 5.81
C MET A 1 11.26 -39.83 5.46
N SER A 2 10.62 -39.58 4.40
CA SER A 2 10.40 -38.22 4.01
C SER A 2 9.15 -37.72 4.70
N VAL A 3 9.34 -36.83 5.59
CA VAL A 3 8.23 -36.07 6.10
C VAL A 3 8.00 -34.94 5.12
N ALA A 4 6.80 -34.87 4.59
CA ALA A 4 6.41 -33.67 3.87
C ALA A 4 6.79 -32.51 4.76
N THR A 5 7.75 -31.73 4.34
CA THR A 5 8.24 -30.62 5.12
C THR A 5 7.07 -29.70 5.39
N PRO A 6 6.59 -29.59 6.60
CA PRO A 6 5.58 -28.60 6.90
C PRO A 6 6.13 -27.22 6.58
N VAL A 7 5.27 -26.28 6.31
CA VAL A 7 5.66 -24.90 6.18
C VAL A 7 6.53 -24.58 7.37
N ASN A 8 7.75 -24.15 7.11
CA ASN A 8 8.70 -23.77 8.14
C ASN A 8 8.03 -22.78 9.09
N PRO A 9 7.91 -23.09 10.39
CA PRO A 9 7.26 -22.21 11.35
C PRO A 9 7.83 -20.79 11.35
N GLU A 10 9.14 -20.65 11.13
CA GLU A 10 9.78 -19.34 11.05
C GLU A 10 9.29 -18.53 9.86
N ARG A 11 9.14 -19.16 8.69
CA ARG A 11 8.62 -18.49 7.50
C ARG A 11 7.18 -18.05 7.68
N ARG A 12 6.38 -18.91 8.32
CA ARG A 12 4.99 -18.57 8.62
C ARG A 12 4.92 -17.40 9.59
N GLN A 13 5.76 -17.39 10.60
CA GLN A 13 5.85 -16.31 11.57
C GLN A 13 6.29 -15.00 10.90
N GLN A 14 7.29 -15.07 10.03
CA GLN A 14 7.75 -13.91 9.25
C GLN A 14 6.65 -13.37 8.36
N ALA A 15 5.89 -14.23 7.69
CA ALA A 15 4.76 -13.82 6.87
C ALA A 15 3.70 -13.12 7.71
N CYS A 16 3.38 -13.65 8.89
CA CYS A 16 2.43 -13.02 9.80
C CYS A 16 2.91 -11.65 10.29
N GLN A 17 4.21 -11.52 10.57
CA GLN A 17 4.80 -10.23 10.96
C GLN A 17 4.72 -9.21 9.85
N LEU A 18 5.02 -9.60 8.61
CA LEU A 18 4.92 -8.71 7.45
C LEU A 18 3.48 -8.24 7.23
N ILE A 19 2.53 -9.14 7.38
CA ILE A 19 1.11 -8.78 7.27
C ILE A 19 0.72 -7.80 8.36
N ALA A 20 1.16 -8.01 9.60
CA ALA A 20 0.88 -7.11 10.71
C ALA A 20 1.48 -5.72 10.46
N GLU A 21 2.72 -5.65 9.97
CA GLU A 21 3.36 -4.39 9.60
C GLU A 21 2.61 -3.68 8.48
N LEU A 22 2.19 -4.43 7.47
CA LEU A 22 1.42 -3.90 6.35
C LEU A 22 0.11 -3.28 6.82
N GLN A 23 -0.61 -3.97 7.71
CA GLN A 23 -1.87 -3.49 8.26
C GLN A 23 -1.67 -2.24 9.11
N ASN A 24 -0.59 -2.17 9.89
CA ASN A 24 -0.26 -0.99 10.68
C ASN A 24 0.06 0.22 9.80
N GLU A 25 0.87 0.04 8.76
CA GLU A 25 1.19 1.12 7.83
C GLU A 25 -0.05 1.57 7.04
N ARG A 26 -0.90 0.64 6.66
CA ARG A 26 -2.17 0.91 6.00
C ARG A 26 -3.05 1.81 6.86
N GLN A 27 -3.12 1.54 8.14
CA GLN A 27 -3.89 2.34 9.08
C GLN A 27 -3.34 3.77 9.19
N GLU A 28 -2.02 3.92 9.24
CA GLU A 28 -1.37 5.24 9.25
C GLU A 28 -1.65 6.02 7.97
N VAL A 29 -1.59 5.35 6.83
CA VAL A 29 -1.92 5.98 5.54
C VAL A 29 -3.35 6.52 5.55
N TRP A 30 -4.31 5.71 5.98
CA TRP A 30 -5.71 6.14 6.05
C TRP A 30 -5.92 7.29 7.03
N SER A 31 -5.25 7.24 8.19
CA SER A 31 -5.34 8.32 9.18
C SER A 31 -4.84 9.63 8.59
N LEU A 32 -3.68 9.63 7.97
CA LEU A 32 -3.13 10.83 7.34
C LEU A 32 -3.94 11.27 6.12
N TYR A 33 -4.45 10.33 5.33
CA TYR A 33 -5.36 10.63 4.23
C TYR A 33 -6.56 11.44 4.72
N CYS A 34 -7.18 11.01 5.80
CA CYS A 34 -8.32 11.71 6.38
C CYS A 34 -7.92 13.11 6.88
N HIS A 35 -6.75 13.24 7.51
CA HIS A 35 -6.26 14.53 7.98
C HIS A 35 -6.03 15.50 6.82
N VAL A 36 -5.45 15.02 5.71
CA VAL A 36 -5.28 15.84 4.52
C VAL A 36 -6.64 16.27 3.98
N ALA A 37 -7.58 15.34 3.88
CA ALA A 37 -8.92 15.63 3.37
C ALA A 37 -9.66 16.67 4.22
N GLU A 38 -9.43 16.71 5.52
CA GLU A 38 -10.05 17.66 6.43
C GLU A 38 -9.55 19.11 6.22
N LEU A 39 -8.44 19.29 5.53
CA LEU A 39 -7.88 20.61 5.29
C LEU A 39 -8.54 21.36 4.12
N LYS A 40 -9.60 20.83 3.56
CA LYS A 40 -10.37 21.52 2.51
C LYS A 40 -10.97 22.83 3.04
N PRO A 41 -11.03 23.88 2.22
CA PRO A 41 -10.46 24.00 0.88
C PRO A 41 -8.94 24.09 0.91
N PHE A 42 -8.29 23.38 -0.03
CA PHE A 42 -6.84 23.33 -0.06
C PHE A 42 -6.26 24.64 -0.56
N SER A 43 -5.32 25.17 0.21
CA SER A 43 -4.54 26.33 -0.17
C SER A 43 -3.05 26.03 0.05
N ALA A 44 -2.19 26.78 -0.61
CA ALA A 44 -0.75 26.59 -0.55
C ALA A 44 -0.16 27.12 0.77
N ASN A 45 -0.73 26.70 1.91
CA ASN A 45 -0.22 27.08 3.22
C ASN A 45 0.70 25.98 3.79
N ASP A 46 1.47 26.36 4.81
CA ASP A 46 2.47 25.46 5.39
C ASP A 46 1.84 24.21 6.02
N ALA A 47 0.64 24.32 6.58
CA ALA A 47 -0.05 23.18 7.17
C ALA A 47 -0.38 22.10 6.12
N VAL A 48 -0.91 22.52 4.98
CA VAL A 48 -1.23 21.60 3.87
C VAL A 48 0.05 20.99 3.33
N LYS A 49 1.08 21.81 3.09
CA LYS A 49 2.37 21.33 2.55
C LYS A 49 3.04 20.31 3.47
N SER A 50 3.08 20.61 4.76
CA SER A 50 3.70 19.73 5.75
C SER A 50 2.98 18.38 5.83
N LEU A 51 1.66 18.42 5.93
CA LEU A 51 0.87 17.20 6.05
C LEU A 51 0.91 16.37 4.78
N LEU A 52 0.90 17.03 3.61
CA LEU A 52 1.00 16.37 2.32
C LEU A 52 2.36 15.66 2.16
N THR A 53 3.43 16.30 2.61
CA THR A 53 4.77 15.70 2.60
C THR A 53 4.82 14.45 3.47
N GLN A 54 4.28 14.52 4.69
CA GLN A 54 4.21 13.37 5.60
C GLN A 54 3.39 12.24 4.99
N PHE A 55 2.24 12.57 4.44
CA PHE A 55 1.36 11.59 3.80
C PHE A 55 2.06 10.90 2.63
N SER A 56 2.73 11.65 1.77
CA SER A 56 3.44 11.08 0.61
C SER A 56 4.52 10.12 1.03
N GLN A 57 5.28 10.42 2.07
CA GLN A 57 6.33 9.53 2.56
C GLN A 57 5.76 8.22 3.09
N ILE A 58 4.73 8.30 3.92
CA ILE A 58 4.09 7.12 4.50
C ILE A 58 3.41 6.29 3.41
N LEU A 59 2.80 6.95 2.43
CA LEU A 59 2.18 6.28 1.30
C LEU A 59 3.18 5.43 0.51
N VAL A 60 4.34 5.99 0.19
CA VAL A 60 5.40 5.27 -0.53
C VAL A 60 5.92 4.10 0.28
N ASP A 61 6.16 4.30 1.58
CA ASP A 61 6.62 3.23 2.46
C ASP A 61 5.61 2.09 2.51
N TYR A 62 4.33 2.41 2.61
CA TYR A 62 3.27 1.42 2.64
C TYR A 62 3.18 0.61 1.35
N VAL A 63 3.16 1.27 0.19
CA VAL A 63 3.04 0.55 -1.08
C VAL A 63 4.30 -0.24 -1.40
N SER A 64 5.47 0.24 -0.97
CA SER A 64 6.73 -0.48 -1.14
C SER A 64 6.77 -1.74 -0.27
N LEU A 65 6.33 -1.66 0.97
CA LEU A 65 6.25 -2.83 1.84
C LEU A 65 5.30 -3.88 1.26
N GLY A 66 4.13 -3.48 0.78
CA GLY A 66 3.17 -4.41 0.18
C GLY A 66 3.70 -5.04 -1.09
N HIS A 67 4.30 -4.25 -1.97
CA HIS A 67 4.77 -4.73 -3.26
C HIS A 67 6.05 -5.58 -3.12
N PHE A 68 7.07 -5.05 -2.44
CA PHE A 68 8.37 -5.70 -2.34
C PHE A 68 8.48 -6.63 -1.14
N GLY A 69 7.92 -6.25 0.00
CA GLY A 69 8.03 -7.05 1.21
C GLY A 69 7.11 -8.26 1.23
N VAL A 70 5.90 -8.13 0.70
CA VAL A 70 4.91 -9.21 0.73
C VAL A 70 4.78 -9.86 -0.63
N TYR A 71 4.47 -9.08 -1.65
CA TYR A 71 4.08 -9.59 -2.96
C TYR A 71 5.23 -10.29 -3.69
N GLU A 72 6.37 -9.63 -3.83
CA GLU A 72 7.54 -10.22 -4.48
C GLU A 72 8.00 -11.47 -3.78
N ARG A 73 7.92 -11.48 -2.45
CA ARG A 73 8.28 -12.64 -1.66
C ARG A 73 7.42 -13.86 -2.01
N LEU A 74 6.12 -13.66 -2.24
CA LEU A 74 5.22 -14.73 -2.66
C LEU A 74 5.58 -15.24 -4.05
N LEU A 75 5.98 -14.35 -4.96
CA LEU A 75 6.29 -14.72 -6.34
C LEU A 75 7.72 -15.21 -6.53
N ALA A 76 8.58 -15.09 -5.52
CA ALA A 76 9.99 -15.48 -5.59
C ALA A 76 10.22 -17.00 -5.54
N GLY A 77 9.17 -17.81 -5.52
CA GLY A 77 9.29 -19.25 -5.52
C GLY A 77 9.43 -19.89 -4.14
N THR A 78 9.38 -19.11 -3.08
CA THR A 78 9.45 -19.59 -1.71
C THR A 78 8.08 -20.00 -1.14
N GLU A 79 7.02 -19.47 -1.70
CA GLU A 79 5.66 -19.85 -1.31
C GLU A 79 5.23 -21.11 -2.05
N ARG A 80 4.81 -22.11 -1.32
CA ARG A 80 4.44 -23.42 -1.89
C ARG A 80 2.95 -23.69 -1.86
N ARG A 81 2.18 -22.88 -1.16
CA ARG A 81 0.74 -23.07 -1.09
C ARG A 81 0.10 -22.59 -2.39
N SER A 82 -0.41 -23.52 -3.16
CA SER A 82 -0.95 -23.22 -4.50
C SER A 82 -2.13 -22.24 -4.44
N ARG A 83 -2.92 -22.30 -3.37
CA ARG A 83 -4.04 -21.36 -3.18
C ARG A 83 -3.54 -19.93 -3.01
N VAL A 84 -2.48 -19.74 -2.24
CA VAL A 84 -1.88 -18.40 -2.04
C VAL A 84 -1.32 -17.89 -3.36
N LEU A 85 -0.56 -18.72 -4.07
CA LEU A 85 0.01 -18.34 -5.37
C LEU A 85 -1.06 -18.01 -6.40
N SER A 86 -2.13 -18.78 -6.42
CA SER A 86 -3.24 -18.57 -7.34
C SER A 86 -3.91 -17.22 -7.11
N VAL A 87 -4.21 -16.89 -5.86
CA VAL A 87 -4.80 -15.59 -5.51
C VAL A 87 -3.82 -14.46 -5.81
N ALA A 88 -2.55 -14.64 -5.46
CA ALA A 88 -1.52 -13.62 -5.70
C ALA A 88 -1.43 -13.28 -7.19
N LYS A 89 -1.42 -14.29 -8.06
CA LYS A 89 -1.37 -14.09 -9.51
C LYS A 89 -2.63 -13.43 -10.05
N GLU A 90 -3.78 -13.81 -9.51
CA GLU A 90 -5.07 -13.27 -9.93
C GLU A 90 -5.17 -11.77 -9.64
N ILE A 91 -4.74 -11.34 -8.46
CA ILE A 91 -4.87 -9.94 -8.04
C ILE A 91 -3.73 -9.05 -8.54
N TYR A 92 -2.63 -9.63 -9.04
CA TYR A 92 -1.42 -8.89 -9.38
C TYR A 92 -1.65 -7.68 -10.31
N PRO A 93 -2.38 -7.79 -11.42
CA PRO A 93 -2.54 -6.65 -12.33
C PRO A 93 -3.20 -5.46 -11.64
N GLU A 94 -4.25 -5.69 -10.88
CA GLU A 94 -4.95 -4.62 -10.16
C GLU A 94 -4.11 -4.08 -9.00
N PHE A 95 -3.42 -4.97 -8.28
CA PHE A 95 -2.55 -4.58 -7.17
C PHE A 95 -1.42 -3.69 -7.68
N SER A 96 -0.78 -4.08 -8.78
CA SER A 96 0.27 -3.30 -9.41
C SER A 96 -0.23 -1.93 -9.88
N ALA A 97 -1.44 -1.87 -10.42
CA ALA A 97 -2.06 -0.60 -10.82
C ALA A 97 -2.25 0.33 -9.62
N THR A 98 -2.63 -0.18 -8.46
CA THR A 98 -2.75 0.65 -7.25
C THR A 98 -1.39 1.14 -6.75
N THR A 99 -0.35 0.35 -6.90
CA THR A 99 1.03 0.77 -6.60
C THR A 99 1.42 1.94 -7.51
N ASP A 100 1.18 1.81 -8.80
CA ASP A 100 1.50 2.85 -9.79
C ASP A 100 0.72 4.15 -9.50
N ALA A 101 -0.53 4.04 -9.12
CA ALA A 101 -1.34 5.20 -8.76
C ALA A 101 -0.75 5.95 -7.56
N ALA A 102 -0.30 5.23 -6.55
CA ALA A 102 0.33 5.82 -5.37
C ALA A 102 1.65 6.51 -5.71
N ILE A 103 2.47 5.87 -6.52
CA ILE A 103 3.75 6.42 -6.97
C ILE A 103 3.53 7.68 -7.82
N SER A 104 2.56 7.66 -8.72
CA SER A 104 2.21 8.82 -9.54
C SER A 104 1.75 9.99 -8.69
N PHE A 105 0.94 9.72 -7.66
CA PHE A 105 0.52 10.75 -6.72
C PHE A 105 1.73 11.34 -6.00
N ASN A 106 2.62 10.47 -5.49
CA ASN A 106 3.83 10.92 -4.81
C ASN A 106 4.69 11.78 -5.72
N ASP A 107 4.91 11.35 -6.96
CA ASP A 107 5.73 12.10 -7.91
C ASP A 107 5.17 13.49 -8.19
N LYS A 108 3.85 13.61 -8.27
CA LYS A 108 3.20 14.89 -8.51
C LYS A 108 3.32 15.83 -7.31
N TYR A 109 3.23 15.29 -6.09
CA TYR A 109 3.19 16.09 -4.86
C TYR A 109 4.46 16.00 -4.01
N ASP A 110 5.51 15.37 -4.51
CA ASP A 110 6.78 15.19 -3.80
C ASP A 110 7.47 16.52 -3.50
N ASN A 111 7.41 17.45 -4.44
CA ASN A 111 8.02 18.76 -4.27
C ASN A 111 6.94 19.83 -4.13
N VAL A 112 6.41 19.94 -2.91
CA VAL A 112 5.29 20.81 -2.59
C VAL A 112 5.60 22.29 -2.79
N ASP A 113 6.89 22.69 -2.79
CA ASP A 113 7.29 24.08 -3.00
C ASP A 113 7.14 24.51 -4.46
N LYS A 114 7.14 23.56 -5.38
CA LYS A 114 6.94 23.79 -6.81
C LYS A 114 5.51 23.58 -7.27
N ILE A 115 4.62 23.21 -6.36
CA ILE A 115 3.23 22.94 -6.74
C ILE A 115 2.50 24.27 -6.81
N ASP A 116 2.28 24.74 -8.02
CA ASP A 116 1.39 25.86 -8.28
C ASP A 116 -0.07 25.47 -8.17
N VAL A 117 -0.35 24.16 -7.98
CA VAL A 117 -1.67 23.62 -8.28
C VAL A 117 -2.20 22.74 -7.17
N PHE A 118 -2.58 23.36 -6.07
CA PHE A 118 -3.50 22.69 -5.15
C PHE A 118 -4.92 22.59 -5.73
N GLU A 119 -5.17 23.14 -6.90
CA GLU A 119 -6.43 23.02 -7.63
C GLU A 119 -6.81 21.58 -7.94
N ASP A 120 -5.81 20.75 -8.32
CA ASP A 120 -6.05 19.36 -8.66
C ASP A 120 -6.03 18.43 -7.45
N LEU A 121 -5.61 18.94 -6.29
CA LEU A 121 -5.38 18.08 -5.12
C LEU A 121 -6.66 17.38 -4.67
N GLU A 122 -7.78 18.06 -4.65
CA GLU A 122 -9.05 17.44 -4.26
C GLU A 122 -9.41 16.26 -5.16
N GLN A 123 -9.29 16.46 -6.47
CA GLN A 123 -9.60 15.44 -7.45
C GLN A 123 -8.59 14.29 -7.41
N ASP A 124 -7.30 14.62 -7.32
CA ASP A 124 -6.23 13.64 -7.23
C ASP A 124 -6.33 12.81 -5.94
N LEU A 125 -6.67 13.46 -4.84
CA LEU A 125 -6.84 12.79 -3.57
C LEU A 125 -8.05 11.85 -3.59
N SER A 126 -9.15 12.28 -4.21
CA SER A 126 -10.33 11.43 -4.38
C SER A 126 -10.02 10.18 -5.21
N ALA A 127 -9.32 10.34 -6.32
CA ALA A 127 -8.91 9.22 -7.17
C ALA A 127 -7.96 8.28 -6.43
N LEU A 128 -7.03 8.83 -5.66
CA LEU A 128 -6.11 8.04 -4.83
C LEU A 128 -6.87 7.25 -3.77
N GLY A 129 -7.87 7.87 -3.14
CA GLY A 129 -8.69 7.20 -2.13
C GLY A 129 -9.42 5.99 -2.68
N GLU A 130 -9.97 6.10 -3.89
CA GLU A 130 -10.60 4.97 -4.57
C GLU A 130 -9.59 3.85 -4.84
N SER A 131 -8.41 4.22 -5.31
CA SER A 131 -7.33 3.26 -5.58
C SER A 131 -6.87 2.56 -4.30
N LEU A 132 -6.71 3.30 -3.20
CA LEU A 132 -6.33 2.73 -1.91
C LEU A 132 -7.39 1.79 -1.36
N ALA A 133 -8.67 2.13 -1.50
CA ALA A 133 -9.76 1.26 -1.08
C ALA A 133 -9.73 -0.07 -1.83
N LYS A 134 -9.50 -0.01 -3.15
CA LYS A 134 -9.35 -1.20 -3.98
C LYS A 134 -8.14 -2.03 -3.55
N ARG A 135 -7.02 -1.38 -3.28
CA ARG A 135 -5.81 -2.05 -2.79
C ARG A 135 -6.06 -2.79 -1.48
N ILE A 136 -6.77 -2.17 -0.55
CA ILE A 136 -7.10 -2.79 0.74
C ILE A 136 -7.91 -4.06 0.54
N ASP A 137 -8.90 -4.03 -0.35
CA ASP A 137 -9.69 -5.23 -0.65
C ASP A 137 -8.82 -6.35 -1.22
N LEU A 138 -7.89 -6.02 -2.12
CA LEU A 138 -6.96 -6.99 -2.68
C LEU A 138 -6.01 -7.56 -1.62
N GLU A 139 -5.49 -6.70 -0.76
CA GLU A 139 -4.64 -7.13 0.36
C GLU A 139 -5.39 -8.05 1.31
N ASP A 140 -6.64 -7.71 1.63
CA ASP A 140 -7.46 -8.52 2.52
C ASP A 140 -7.73 -9.91 1.93
N ARG A 141 -7.96 -10.01 0.62
CA ARG A 141 -8.10 -11.30 -0.06
C ARG A 141 -6.83 -12.12 0.06
N LEU A 142 -5.68 -11.50 -0.14
CA LEU A 142 -4.40 -12.18 -0.04
C LEU A 142 -4.12 -12.64 1.40
N CYS A 143 -4.33 -11.76 2.35
CA CYS A 143 -4.11 -12.07 3.77
C CYS A 143 -5.02 -13.21 4.23
N GLU A 144 -6.26 -13.26 3.75
CA GLU A 144 -7.20 -14.32 4.11
C GLU A 144 -6.70 -15.71 3.72
N VAL A 145 -6.09 -15.84 2.53
CA VAL A 145 -5.56 -17.13 2.09
C VAL A 145 -4.19 -17.44 2.70
N MET A 146 -3.51 -16.45 3.25
CA MET A 146 -2.20 -16.63 3.89
C MET A 146 -2.29 -17.06 5.35
N LYS A 147 -3.44 -16.93 5.95
CA LYS A 147 -3.63 -17.30 7.36
C LYS A 147 -3.45 -18.79 7.63
#